data_6336092f5f0bc2beaa0b4fafc69e6429
#
_entry.id   6336092f5f0bc2beaa0b4fafc69e6429
#
_cell.length_a   1.000
_cell.length_b   1.000
_cell.length_c   1.000
_cell.angle_alpha   90.00
_cell.angle_beta   90.00
_cell.angle_gamma   90.00
#
_symmetry.space_group_name_H-M   'P 1'
#
loop_
_entity.id
_entity.type
_entity.pdbx_description
1 polymer ?
#
loop_
_entity_poly.entity_id
_entity_poly.type
_entity_poly.pdbx_seq_one_letter_code
_entity_poly.pdbx_strand_id
1 'polypeptide(L)'
;MHIGNILKSFSDIIAHLEVLRFEVEGNDSALQLEITFNDGSKLHVRDYIFDAQKRKYAYHWQDKNDKLLVRWDNAPHWPEIETYPHHKHVYNEKNVLAS
;
A
#
# COMPACT_ATOMS: atom_id res chain seq x y z
N MET A 1 -11.97 0.61 -0.72
CA MET A 1 -11.28 -0.57 -1.28
C MET A 1 -11.81 -1.82 -0.58
N HIS A 2 -12.25 -2.79 -1.34
CA HIS A 2 -12.69 -4.08 -0.80
C HIS A 2 -11.50 -5.04 -0.75
N ILE A 3 -10.60 -4.81 0.18
CA ILE A 3 -9.35 -5.57 0.26
C ILE A 3 -9.58 -7.07 0.43
N GLY A 4 -10.63 -7.47 1.16
CA GLY A 4 -10.97 -8.88 1.34
C GLY A 4 -11.25 -9.59 0.02
N ASN A 5 -11.93 -8.94 -0.93
CA ASN A 5 -12.19 -9.51 -2.26
C ASN A 5 -10.91 -9.61 -3.08
N ILE A 6 -10.04 -8.60 -2.99
CA ILE A 6 -8.73 -8.62 -3.68
C ILE A 6 -7.89 -9.77 -3.15
N LEU A 7 -7.79 -9.91 -1.82
CA LEU A 7 -7.00 -10.98 -1.21
C LEU A 7 -7.52 -12.36 -1.59
N LYS A 8 -8.84 -12.53 -1.64
CA LYS A 8 -9.46 -13.79 -2.06
C LYS A 8 -9.11 -14.13 -3.52
N SER A 9 -9.12 -13.12 -4.41
CA SER A 9 -8.81 -13.30 -5.83
C SER A 9 -7.36 -13.74 -6.08
N PHE A 10 -6.44 -13.38 -5.18
CA PHE A 10 -5.01 -13.70 -5.31
C PHE A 10 -4.51 -14.69 -4.26
N SER A 11 -5.43 -15.42 -3.61
CA SER A 11 -5.08 -16.37 -2.55
C SER A 11 -4.10 -17.45 -2.97
N ASP A 12 -4.08 -17.84 -4.24
CA ASP A 12 -3.19 -18.86 -4.79
C ASP A 12 -1.72 -18.39 -4.91
N ILE A 13 -1.47 -17.09 -4.90
CA ILE A 13 -0.10 -16.52 -4.95
C ILE A 13 0.37 -15.97 -3.60
N ILE A 14 -0.51 -15.92 -2.61
CA ILE A 14 -0.19 -15.45 -1.27
C ILE A 14 0.28 -16.61 -0.40
N ALA A 15 1.52 -16.54 0.07
CA ALA A 15 2.10 -17.53 0.99
C ALA A 15 1.71 -17.24 2.44
N HIS A 16 1.66 -15.95 2.84
CA HIS A 16 1.36 -15.55 4.20
C HIS A 16 0.73 -14.16 4.22
N LEU A 17 -0.22 -13.95 5.13
CA LEU A 17 -0.84 -12.65 5.36
C LEU A 17 -0.90 -12.40 6.85
N GLU A 18 -0.44 -11.24 7.28
CA GLU A 18 -0.48 -10.82 8.67
C GLU A 18 -1.15 -9.45 8.78
N VAL A 19 -2.20 -9.36 9.58
CA VAL A 19 -2.84 -8.09 9.91
C VAL A 19 -2.16 -7.54 11.16
N LEU A 20 -1.40 -6.44 11.00
CA LEU A 20 -0.66 -5.82 12.08
C LEU A 20 -1.50 -4.85 12.89
N ARG A 21 -2.50 -4.22 12.22
CA ARG A 21 -3.41 -3.29 12.86
C ARG A 21 -4.69 -3.20 12.06
N PHE A 22 -5.82 -3.31 12.74
CA PHE A 22 -7.12 -3.01 12.16
C PHE A 22 -7.99 -2.38 13.24
N GLU A 23 -8.28 -1.10 13.08
CA GLU A 23 -9.05 -0.32 14.05
C GLU A 23 -10.10 0.51 13.32
N VAL A 24 -11.30 0.55 13.86
CA VAL A 24 -12.40 1.40 13.38
C VAL A 24 -12.98 2.14 14.56
N GLU A 25 -13.05 3.46 14.46
CA GLU A 25 -13.66 4.31 15.48
C GLU A 25 -14.47 5.40 14.76
N GLY A 26 -15.80 5.31 14.85
CA GLY A 26 -16.68 6.20 14.09
C GLY A 26 -16.44 6.05 12.59
N ASN A 27 -16.10 7.16 11.93
CA ASN A 27 -15.76 7.18 10.52
C ASN A 27 -14.25 7.04 10.25
N ASP A 28 -13.45 6.91 11.30
CA ASP A 28 -12.02 6.73 11.19
C ASP A 28 -11.66 5.25 11.12
N SER A 29 -10.65 4.93 10.34
CA SER A 29 -10.13 3.56 10.25
C SER A 29 -8.63 3.55 10.07
N ALA A 30 -8.00 2.49 10.57
CA ALA A 30 -6.56 2.26 10.40
C ALA A 30 -6.35 0.80 10.02
N LEU A 31 -5.67 0.58 8.91
CA LEU A 31 -5.30 -0.75 8.43
C LEU A 31 -3.80 -0.81 8.20
N GLN A 32 -3.16 -1.81 8.80
CA GLN A 32 -1.79 -2.19 8.47
C GLN A 32 -1.74 -3.70 8.28
N LEU A 33 -1.21 -4.14 7.16
CA LEU A 33 -1.01 -5.56 6.91
C LEU A 33 0.25 -5.80 6.10
N GLU A 34 0.73 -7.02 6.17
CA GLU A 34 1.89 -7.49 5.42
C GLU A 34 1.49 -8.77 4.68
N ILE A 35 1.76 -8.79 3.38
CA ILE A 35 1.52 -9.94 2.53
C ILE A 35 2.85 -10.45 2.01
N THR A 36 3.11 -11.75 2.21
CA THR A 36 4.25 -12.43 1.60
C THR A 36 3.74 -13.29 0.47
N PHE A 37 4.27 -13.07 -0.73
CA PHE A 37 3.91 -13.85 -1.91
C PHE A 37 4.79 -15.10 -2.04
N ASN A 38 4.37 -16.03 -2.90
CA ASN A 38 5.07 -17.31 -3.09
C ASN A 38 6.49 -17.14 -3.63
N ASP A 39 6.78 -16.04 -4.32
CA ASP A 39 8.13 -15.72 -4.81
C ASP A 39 9.05 -15.09 -3.76
N GLY A 40 8.55 -14.93 -2.53
CA GLY A 40 9.28 -14.31 -1.44
C GLY A 40 9.19 -12.79 -1.39
N SER A 41 8.55 -12.15 -2.38
CA SER A 41 8.29 -10.72 -2.32
C SER A 41 7.26 -10.38 -1.24
N LYS A 42 7.28 -9.13 -0.76
CA LYS A 42 6.39 -8.68 0.31
C LYS A 42 5.74 -7.36 -0.05
N LEU A 43 4.46 -7.24 0.31
CA LEU A 43 3.71 -6.01 0.21
C LEU A 43 3.33 -5.53 1.61
N HIS A 44 3.81 -4.34 1.98
CA HIS A 44 3.43 -3.68 3.23
C HIS A 44 2.34 -2.66 2.92
N VAL A 45 1.20 -2.80 3.59
CA VAL A 45 0.03 -1.94 3.37
C VAL A 45 -0.22 -1.10 4.60
N ARG A 46 -0.35 0.21 4.42
CA ARG A 46 -0.87 1.15 5.40
C ARG A 46 -1.96 1.96 4.73
N ASP A 47 -3.14 1.96 5.28
CA ASP A 47 -4.28 2.70 4.72
C ASP A 47 -5.11 3.25 5.87
N TYR A 48 -5.10 4.58 6.01
CA TYR A 48 -5.77 5.29 7.09
C TYR A 48 -6.82 6.24 6.52
N ILE A 49 -8.01 6.21 7.10
CA ILE A 49 -9.07 7.17 6.82
C ILE A 49 -9.36 7.90 8.12
N PHE A 50 -9.32 9.22 8.10
CA PHE A 50 -9.54 10.03 9.28
C PHE A 50 -10.25 11.32 8.93
N ASP A 51 -10.85 11.95 9.95
CA ASP A 51 -11.54 13.24 9.83
C ASP A 51 -12.58 13.20 8.72
N ALA A 52 -13.37 12.12 8.69
CA ALA A 52 -14.49 11.80 7.81
C ALA A 52 -14.13 11.53 6.35
N GLN A 53 -13.06 12.11 5.79
CA GLN A 53 -12.76 11.95 4.36
C GLN A 53 -11.28 11.98 4.00
N LYS A 54 -10.40 12.32 4.93
CA LYS A 54 -8.99 12.38 4.64
C LYS A 54 -8.41 10.97 4.64
N ARG A 55 -7.60 10.68 3.63
CA ARG A 55 -6.97 9.38 3.49
C ARG A 55 -5.46 9.54 3.36
N LYS A 56 -4.75 8.72 4.10
CA LYS A 56 -3.30 8.58 3.98
C LYS A 56 -2.99 7.11 3.75
N TYR A 57 -2.30 6.81 2.65
CA TYR A 57 -1.94 5.44 2.37
C TYR A 57 -0.51 5.33 1.84
N ALA A 58 0.07 4.14 2.06
CA ALA A 58 1.32 3.73 1.45
C ALA A 58 1.27 2.22 1.24
N TYR A 59 1.51 1.78 0.02
CA TYR A 59 1.62 0.38 -0.36
C TYR A 59 3.03 0.19 -0.89
N HIS A 60 3.84 -0.56 -0.15
CA HIS A 60 5.25 -0.75 -0.45
C HIS A 60 5.51 -2.21 -0.80
N TRP A 61 5.86 -2.46 -2.05
CA TRP A 61 6.18 -3.78 -2.55
C TRP A 61 7.68 -3.91 -2.77
N GLN A 62 8.28 -4.92 -2.17
CA GLN A 62 9.71 -5.20 -2.24
C GLN A 62 9.96 -6.65 -2.64
N ASP A 63 11.12 -6.91 -3.25
CA ASP A 63 11.51 -8.28 -3.59
C ASP A 63 11.99 -9.05 -2.36
N LYS A 64 12.33 -10.33 -2.55
CA LYS A 64 12.79 -11.21 -1.46
C LYS A 64 14.10 -10.74 -0.81
N ASN A 65 14.84 -9.83 -1.45
CA ASN A 65 16.08 -9.24 -0.93
C ASN A 65 15.85 -7.82 -0.38
N ASP A 66 14.60 -7.46 -0.09
CA ASP A 66 14.19 -6.18 0.48
C ASP A 66 14.42 -4.98 -0.44
N LYS A 67 14.59 -5.22 -1.75
CA LYS A 67 14.73 -4.14 -2.73
C LYS A 67 13.38 -3.65 -3.19
N LEU A 68 13.23 -2.33 -3.27
CA LEU A 68 12.01 -1.70 -3.73
C LEU A 68 11.66 -2.14 -5.15
N LEU A 69 10.43 -2.64 -5.34
CA LEU A 69 9.84 -2.86 -6.64
C LEU A 69 8.93 -1.69 -7.01
N VAL A 70 7.85 -1.48 -6.27
CA VAL A 70 6.94 -0.34 -6.45
C VAL A 70 6.43 0.11 -5.10
N ARG A 71 6.32 1.42 -4.92
CA ARG A 71 5.65 2.03 -3.78
C ARG A 71 4.59 2.99 -4.28
N TRP A 72 3.35 2.81 -3.85
CA TRP A 72 2.25 3.73 -4.13
C TRP A 72 1.90 4.48 -2.85
N ASP A 73 1.81 5.80 -2.93
CA ASP A 73 1.35 6.60 -1.79
C ASP A 73 0.76 7.93 -2.23
N ASN A 74 0.16 8.65 -1.29
CA ASN A 74 -0.44 9.95 -1.53
C ASN A 74 0.16 11.05 -0.67
N ALA A 75 1.42 10.92 -0.26
CA ALA A 75 2.11 12.01 0.44
C ALA A 75 2.23 13.23 -0.48
N PRO A 76 1.92 14.46 0.01
CA PRO A 76 1.84 15.64 -0.84
C PRO A 76 3.21 16.30 -1.11
N HIS A 77 4.17 15.52 -1.59
CA HIS A 77 5.54 15.98 -1.84
C HIS A 77 5.85 16.26 -3.31
N TRP A 78 4.95 15.88 -4.23
CA TRP A 78 5.22 15.92 -5.66
C TRP A 78 4.07 16.62 -6.40
N PRO A 79 3.88 17.96 -6.20
CA PRO A 79 2.74 18.67 -6.80
C PRO A 79 2.80 18.77 -8.32
N GLU A 80 3.96 18.56 -8.93
CA GLU A 80 4.12 18.56 -10.38
C GLU A 80 3.63 17.27 -11.04
N ILE A 81 3.37 16.22 -10.29
CA ILE A 81 2.86 14.95 -10.83
C ILE A 81 1.39 15.10 -11.21
N GLU A 82 1.02 14.63 -12.41
CA GLU A 82 -0.34 14.76 -12.97
C GLU A 82 -1.42 14.22 -12.04
N THR A 83 -1.15 13.12 -11.35
CA THR A 83 -2.12 12.47 -10.45
C THR A 83 -2.01 12.95 -9.00
N TYR A 84 -1.31 14.04 -8.75
CA TYR A 84 -1.12 14.59 -7.41
C TYR A 84 -2.41 14.58 -6.57
N PRO A 85 -2.37 14.16 -5.29
CA PRO A 85 -1.18 13.74 -4.52
C PRO A 85 -0.75 12.29 -4.75
N HIS A 86 -1.49 11.53 -5.56
CA HIS A 86 -1.21 10.12 -5.84
C HIS A 86 -0.01 9.98 -6.76
N HIS A 87 0.95 9.14 -6.37
CA HIS A 87 2.14 8.87 -7.16
C HIS A 87 2.67 7.48 -6.85
N LYS A 88 3.63 7.02 -7.62
CA LYS A 88 4.35 5.79 -7.37
C LYS A 88 5.84 5.97 -7.57
N HIS A 89 6.62 5.21 -6.83
CA HIS A 89 8.07 5.08 -6.97
C HIS A 89 8.34 3.70 -7.56
N VAL A 90 9.10 3.62 -8.65
CA VAL A 90 9.39 2.35 -9.34
C VAL A 90 10.88 2.07 -9.27
N TYR A 91 11.24 0.99 -8.60
CA TYR A 91 12.60 0.48 -8.33
C TYR A 91 13.50 1.43 -7.54
N ASN A 92 13.21 2.71 -7.48
CA ASN A 92 14.04 3.73 -6.85
C ASN A 92 13.14 4.83 -6.29
N GLU A 93 13.41 5.25 -5.06
CA GLU A 93 12.63 6.30 -4.40
C GLU A 93 12.64 7.63 -5.17
N LYS A 94 13.66 7.86 -6.00
CA LYS A 94 13.78 9.08 -6.82
C LYS A 94 13.01 8.98 -8.14
N ASN A 95 12.59 7.79 -8.55
CA ASN A 95 11.85 7.58 -9.78
C ASN A 95 10.35 7.68 -9.51
N VAL A 96 9.82 8.89 -9.51
CA VAL A 96 8.44 9.19 -9.15
C VAL A 96 7.60 9.36 -10.41
N LEU A 97 6.51 8.60 -10.49
CA LEU A 97 5.63 8.57 -11.65
C LEU A 97 4.18 8.81 -11.25
N ALA A 98 3.35 9.19 -12.22
CA ALA A 98 1.91 9.27 -12.06
C ALA A 98 1.35 7.88 -11.71
N SER A 99 0.31 7.89 -10.92
CA SER A 99 -0.33 6.66 -10.48
C SER A 99 -1.79 6.60 -10.89
#